data_d0ce62890b446c2afaff037447423f3b
#
_entry.id   d0ce62890b446c2afaff037447423f3b
#
_cell.length_a   1.000
_cell.length_b   1.000
_cell.length_c   1.000
_cell.angle_alpha   90.00
_cell.angle_beta   90.00
_cell.angle_gamma   90.00
#
_symmetry.space_group_name_H-M   'P 1'
#
loop_
_entity.id
_entity.type
_entity.pdbx_description
1 polymer ?
#
loop_
_entity_poly.entity_id
_entity_poly.type
_entity_poly.pdbx_seq_one_letter_code
_entity_poly.pdbx_strand_id
1 'polypeptide(L)'
;MGKIFTFLKKEIVLTVSFVLAIISMIFVTPNEKYFDYIDFRTLGLLFSLMTVMAGFNKMGVFKVIAEYLLNKVNTMRGVTLSLVLLCFFSSMIITNDVALITFVPFTIVLLKLADKQSRAIYVVTLETIAANLGSMLTPIGNPQNLYLFSAYNMNISDFFKTILPYALISLVMLVCCSLFSGKSPIVYNENREELNFDKRLIAMYIALFAIALLSVFRVLNYLILLAVVIVFVLIFDRKVLLKVDYSFAVYFHISFCIHR
;
A
#
# COMPACT_ATOMS: atom_id res chain seq x y z
N MET A 1 -31.11 5.64 -12.35
CA MET A 1 -31.10 5.54 -10.87
C MET A 1 -30.43 4.26 -10.35
N GLY A 2 -30.62 3.06 -10.94
CA GLY A 2 -30.08 1.79 -10.42
C GLY A 2 -28.54 1.72 -10.32
N LYS A 3 -27.78 2.25 -11.30
CA LYS A 3 -26.30 2.17 -11.29
C LYS A 3 -25.66 2.99 -10.18
N ILE A 4 -26.20 4.18 -9.86
CA ILE A 4 -25.70 5.03 -8.79
C ILE A 4 -25.98 4.37 -7.43
N PHE A 5 -27.18 3.82 -7.24
CA PHE A 5 -27.54 3.13 -5.99
C PHE A 5 -26.73 1.85 -5.76
N THR A 6 -26.39 1.15 -6.83
CA THR A 6 -25.50 -0.03 -6.77
C THR A 6 -24.06 0.37 -6.44
N PHE A 7 -23.58 1.49 -6.99
CA PHE A 7 -22.27 2.04 -6.67
C PHE A 7 -22.20 2.49 -5.20
N LEU A 8 -23.18 3.24 -4.71
CA LEU A 8 -23.26 3.70 -3.33
C LEU A 8 -23.31 2.53 -2.32
N LYS A 9 -24.01 1.43 -2.66
CA LYS A 9 -24.00 0.21 -1.82
C LYS A 9 -22.69 -0.56 -1.86
N LYS A 10 -21.98 -0.51 -2.97
CA LYS A 10 -20.68 -1.19 -3.11
C LYS A 10 -19.58 -0.46 -2.34
N GLU A 11 -19.65 0.87 -2.32
CA GLU A 11 -18.65 1.75 -1.73
C GLU A 11 -19.23 2.49 -0.49
N ILE A 12 -19.64 1.69 0.53
CA ILE A 12 -20.33 2.21 1.73
C ILE A 12 -19.47 3.25 2.45
N VAL A 13 -18.16 2.99 2.62
CA VAL A 13 -17.25 3.90 3.35
C VAL A 13 -17.15 5.24 2.60
N LEU A 14 -16.99 5.22 1.28
CA LEU A 14 -16.98 6.41 0.45
C LEU A 14 -18.28 7.20 0.59
N THR A 15 -19.41 6.51 0.56
CA THR A 15 -20.73 7.13 0.68
C THR A 15 -20.89 7.80 2.04
N VAL A 16 -20.55 7.12 3.13
CA VAL A 16 -20.62 7.66 4.49
C VAL A 16 -19.67 8.85 4.65
N SER A 17 -18.43 8.74 4.19
CA SER A 17 -17.45 9.84 4.25
C SER A 17 -17.93 11.05 3.44
N PHE A 18 -18.50 10.85 2.26
CA PHE A 18 -19.04 11.92 1.45
C PHE A 18 -20.22 12.64 2.11
N VAL A 19 -21.15 11.87 2.72
CA VAL A 19 -22.27 12.43 3.48
C VAL A 19 -21.77 13.23 4.69
N LEU A 20 -20.80 12.70 5.43
CA LEU A 20 -20.20 13.41 6.57
C LEU A 20 -19.48 14.70 6.11
N ALA A 21 -18.79 14.67 4.97
CA ALA A 21 -18.16 15.86 4.40
C ALA A 21 -19.20 16.94 4.05
N ILE A 22 -20.34 16.56 3.44
CA ILE A 22 -21.43 17.52 3.16
C ILE A 22 -22.03 18.08 4.46
N ILE A 23 -22.24 17.24 5.46
CA ILE A 23 -22.74 17.70 6.77
C ILE A 23 -21.75 18.66 7.40
N SER A 24 -20.44 18.41 7.33
CA SER A 24 -19.41 19.30 7.88
C SER A 24 -19.39 20.67 7.20
N MET A 25 -19.75 20.76 5.90
CA MET A 25 -19.86 22.05 5.19
C MET A 25 -20.99 22.95 5.71
N ILE A 26 -21.97 22.38 6.43
CA ILE A 26 -23.04 23.18 7.09
C ILE A 26 -22.46 23.92 8.31
N PHE A 27 -21.51 23.29 9.01
CA PHE A 27 -20.87 23.86 10.20
C PHE A 27 -19.67 24.75 9.87
N VAL A 28 -18.91 24.37 8.82
CA VAL A 28 -17.75 25.10 8.33
C VAL A 28 -18.02 25.47 6.88
N THR A 29 -18.38 26.74 6.64
CA THR A 29 -18.68 27.21 5.28
C THR A 29 -17.46 27.09 4.38
N PRO A 30 -17.61 26.51 3.17
CA PRO A 30 -16.54 26.42 2.20
C PRO A 30 -15.94 27.80 1.87
N ASN A 31 -14.63 27.92 1.97
CA ASN A 31 -13.87 29.11 1.61
C ASN A 31 -12.66 28.71 0.74
N GLU A 32 -11.91 29.67 0.23
CA GLU A 32 -10.74 29.41 -0.62
C GLU A 32 -9.68 28.54 0.05
N LYS A 33 -9.62 28.52 1.39
CA LYS A 33 -8.70 27.68 2.17
C LYS A 33 -9.00 26.18 2.08
N TYR A 34 -10.18 25.77 1.56
CA TYR A 34 -10.50 24.37 1.32
C TYR A 34 -9.53 23.69 0.34
N PHE A 35 -8.97 24.46 -0.61
CA PHE A 35 -7.94 23.95 -1.51
C PHE A 35 -6.61 23.67 -0.81
N ASP A 36 -6.31 24.37 0.27
CA ASP A 36 -5.09 24.17 1.07
C ASP A 36 -5.15 22.89 1.92
N TYR A 37 -6.37 22.36 2.14
CA TYR A 37 -6.56 21.09 2.83
C TYR A 37 -6.26 19.89 1.94
N ILE A 38 -6.19 20.06 0.63
CA ILE A 38 -5.89 18.99 -0.31
C ILE A 38 -4.38 18.74 -0.33
N ASP A 39 -3.96 17.59 0.18
CA ASP A 39 -2.57 17.16 0.05
C ASP A 39 -2.29 16.61 -1.36
N PHE A 40 -2.08 17.52 -2.32
CA PHE A 40 -1.77 17.18 -3.71
C PHE A 40 -0.50 16.32 -3.83
N ARG A 41 0.44 16.47 -2.88
CA ARG A 41 1.65 15.67 -2.86
C ARG A 41 1.32 14.21 -2.61
N THR A 42 0.59 13.94 -1.55
CA THR A 42 0.18 12.57 -1.21
C THR A 42 -0.67 11.95 -2.32
N LEU A 43 -1.62 12.69 -2.88
CA LEU A 43 -2.43 12.21 -4.01
C LEU A 43 -1.59 11.87 -5.25
N GLY A 44 -0.62 12.71 -5.60
CA GLY A 44 0.28 12.48 -6.73
C GLY A 44 1.19 11.27 -6.52
N LEU A 45 1.70 11.10 -5.29
CA LEU A 45 2.50 9.92 -4.91
C LEU A 45 1.66 8.64 -4.97
N LEU A 46 0.46 8.63 -4.38
CA LEU A 46 -0.46 7.50 -4.39
C LEU A 46 -0.82 7.09 -5.82
N PHE A 47 -1.25 8.04 -6.65
CA PHE A 47 -1.56 7.78 -8.06
C PHE A 47 -0.37 7.16 -8.80
N SER A 48 0.82 7.72 -8.63
CA SER A 48 2.04 7.25 -9.28
C SER A 48 2.39 5.82 -8.85
N LEU A 49 2.39 5.55 -7.53
CA LEU A 49 2.68 4.22 -6.98
C LEU A 49 1.63 3.19 -7.41
N MET A 50 0.34 3.52 -7.32
CA MET A 50 -0.74 2.62 -7.73
C MET A 50 -0.66 2.30 -9.23
N THR A 51 -0.28 3.27 -10.05
CA THR A 51 -0.08 3.08 -11.49
C THR A 51 1.09 2.12 -11.75
N VAL A 52 2.21 2.27 -11.05
CA VAL A 52 3.36 1.38 -11.16
C VAL A 52 3.00 -0.04 -10.68
N MET A 53 2.27 -0.17 -9.56
CA MET A 53 1.83 -1.48 -9.05
C MET A 53 0.84 -2.16 -9.99
N ALA A 54 -0.09 -1.41 -10.58
CA ALA A 54 -0.99 -1.93 -11.63
C ALA A 54 -0.20 -2.44 -12.85
N GLY A 55 0.89 -1.76 -13.23
CA GLY A 55 1.82 -2.19 -14.25
C GLY A 55 2.52 -3.51 -13.90
N PHE A 56 3.09 -3.63 -12.72
CA PHE A 56 3.71 -4.88 -12.24
C PHE A 56 2.72 -6.04 -12.20
N ASN A 57 1.49 -5.81 -11.72
CA ASN A 57 0.45 -6.83 -11.70
C ASN A 57 0.05 -7.26 -13.12
N LYS A 58 -0.13 -6.31 -14.05
CA LYS A 58 -0.47 -6.58 -15.45
C LYS A 58 0.59 -7.43 -16.15
N MET A 59 1.86 -7.19 -15.86
CA MET A 59 2.99 -7.92 -16.44
C MET A 59 3.30 -9.24 -15.73
N GLY A 60 2.54 -9.60 -14.69
CA GLY A 60 2.74 -10.84 -13.95
C GLY A 60 3.99 -10.88 -13.07
N VAL A 61 4.61 -9.71 -12.78
CA VAL A 61 5.77 -9.64 -11.87
C VAL A 61 5.42 -10.21 -10.50
N PHE A 62 4.24 -9.86 -9.96
CA PHE A 62 3.78 -10.40 -8.68
C PHE A 62 3.54 -11.92 -8.73
N LYS A 63 3.09 -12.45 -9.90
CA LYS A 63 2.91 -13.89 -10.07
C LYS A 63 4.27 -14.61 -9.94
N VAL A 64 5.32 -14.12 -10.60
CA VAL A 64 6.67 -14.73 -10.54
C VAL A 64 7.25 -14.70 -9.12
N ILE A 65 7.14 -13.55 -8.45
CA ILE A 65 7.64 -13.44 -7.08
C ILE A 65 6.85 -14.36 -6.15
N ALA A 66 5.52 -14.46 -6.35
CA ALA A 66 4.66 -15.36 -5.58
C ALA A 66 5.02 -16.83 -5.81
N GLU A 67 5.23 -17.26 -7.05
CA GLU A 67 5.69 -18.61 -7.40
C GLU A 67 7.01 -18.94 -6.74
N TYR A 68 7.97 -18.02 -6.78
CA TYR A 68 9.26 -18.19 -6.12
C TYR A 68 9.10 -18.35 -4.60
N LEU A 69 8.23 -17.57 -3.97
CA LEU A 69 7.97 -17.68 -2.54
C LEU A 69 7.26 -19.00 -2.20
N LEU A 70 6.25 -19.40 -2.98
CA LEU A 70 5.51 -20.64 -2.78
C LEU A 70 6.37 -21.88 -2.95
N ASN A 71 7.37 -21.84 -3.85
CA ASN A 71 8.34 -22.92 -4.00
C ASN A 71 9.29 -23.07 -2.81
N LYS A 72 9.51 -21.99 -2.04
CA LYS A 72 10.35 -22.02 -0.83
C LYS A 72 9.57 -22.30 0.45
N VAL A 73 8.30 -21.94 0.48
CA VAL A 73 7.49 -21.97 1.68
C VAL A 73 6.25 -22.83 1.46
N ASN A 74 6.26 -24.02 2.03
CA ASN A 74 5.26 -25.05 1.77
C ASN A 74 4.06 -25.03 2.75
N THR A 75 3.94 -24.03 3.60
CA THR A 75 2.87 -23.95 4.60
C THR A 75 2.24 -22.56 4.66
N MET A 76 0.93 -22.52 4.94
CA MET A 76 0.21 -21.27 5.09
C MET A 76 0.80 -20.36 6.19
N ARG A 77 1.31 -20.95 7.28
CA ARG A 77 2.02 -20.22 8.33
C ARG A 77 3.27 -19.52 7.82
N GLY A 78 4.08 -20.25 7.08
CA GLY A 78 5.32 -19.70 6.55
C GLY A 78 5.06 -18.56 5.57
N VAL A 79 4.06 -18.70 4.70
CA VAL A 79 3.64 -17.63 3.78
C VAL A 79 3.16 -16.41 4.56
N THR A 80 2.23 -16.59 5.51
CA THR A 80 1.72 -15.49 6.33
C THR A 80 2.84 -14.78 7.08
N LEU A 81 3.72 -15.56 7.73
CA LEU A 81 4.86 -15.00 8.45
C LEU A 81 5.80 -14.21 7.55
N SER A 82 6.13 -14.74 6.37
CA SER A 82 7.00 -14.06 5.41
C SER A 82 6.41 -12.72 4.95
N LEU A 83 5.11 -12.70 4.63
CA LEU A 83 4.41 -11.49 4.20
C LEU A 83 4.32 -10.45 5.31
N VAL A 84 3.98 -10.87 6.52
CA VAL A 84 3.91 -10.00 7.70
C VAL A 84 5.27 -9.38 8.02
N LEU A 85 6.36 -10.18 7.99
CA LEU A 85 7.70 -9.68 8.21
C LEU A 85 8.16 -8.73 7.10
N LEU A 86 7.85 -9.04 5.84
CA LEU A 86 8.13 -8.14 4.72
C LEU A 86 7.43 -6.79 4.90
N CYS A 87 6.14 -6.78 5.25
CA CYS A 87 5.41 -5.54 5.54
C CYS A 87 6.00 -4.79 6.73
N PHE A 88 6.30 -5.49 7.82
CA PHE A 88 6.85 -4.89 9.04
C PHE A 88 8.18 -4.18 8.79
N PHE A 89 9.15 -4.87 8.20
CA PHE A 89 10.49 -4.31 7.97
C PHE A 89 10.52 -3.30 6.83
N SER A 90 9.76 -3.53 5.75
CA SER A 90 9.72 -2.59 4.63
C SER A 90 9.12 -1.25 5.04
N SER A 91 8.06 -1.27 5.85
CA SER A 91 7.38 -0.04 6.31
C SER A 91 8.25 0.88 7.16
N MET A 92 9.33 0.35 7.75
CA MET A 92 10.33 1.18 8.45
C MET A 92 11.09 2.11 7.49
N ILE A 93 11.18 1.72 6.22
CA ILE A 93 12.02 2.39 5.22
C ILE A 93 11.16 3.18 4.23
N ILE A 94 10.09 2.54 3.70
CA ILE A 94 9.30 3.07 2.59
C ILE A 94 7.94 3.66 3.00
N THR A 95 7.65 3.80 4.26
CA THR A 95 6.38 4.17 4.89
C THR A 95 5.33 3.04 4.88
N ASN A 96 4.39 3.09 5.83
CA ASN A 96 3.31 2.10 5.94
C ASN A 96 2.42 2.05 4.69
N ASP A 97 2.05 3.20 4.15
CA ASP A 97 1.12 3.29 3.01
C ASP A 97 1.75 2.69 1.75
N VAL A 98 3.03 3.00 1.48
CA VAL A 98 3.77 2.46 0.35
C VAL A 98 3.97 0.95 0.50
N ALA A 99 4.26 0.47 1.70
CA ALA A 99 4.36 -0.96 1.97
C ALA A 99 3.03 -1.67 1.66
N LEU A 100 1.91 -1.15 2.13
CA LEU A 100 0.59 -1.75 1.89
C LEU A 100 0.20 -1.74 0.42
N ILE A 101 0.39 -0.62 -0.29
CA ILE A 101 0.10 -0.53 -1.73
C ILE A 101 0.94 -1.55 -2.53
N THR A 102 2.14 -1.86 -2.05
CA THR A 102 3.04 -2.82 -2.70
C THR A 102 2.67 -4.26 -2.36
N PHE A 103 2.52 -4.58 -1.09
CA PHE A 103 2.42 -5.98 -0.64
C PHE A 103 1.00 -6.54 -0.65
N VAL A 104 -0.05 -5.75 -0.42
CA VAL A 104 -1.43 -6.26 -0.42
C VAL A 104 -1.85 -6.82 -1.79
N PRO A 105 -1.65 -6.13 -2.93
CA PRO A 105 -1.92 -6.71 -4.25
C PRO A 105 -1.10 -7.99 -4.51
N PHE A 106 0.16 -8.01 -4.08
CA PHE A 106 1.01 -9.19 -4.17
C PHE A 106 0.44 -10.37 -3.38
N THR A 107 0.03 -10.14 -2.13
CA THR A 107 -0.59 -11.14 -1.25
C THR A 107 -1.86 -11.73 -1.86
N ILE A 108 -2.72 -10.90 -2.45
CA ILE A 108 -3.94 -11.36 -3.11
C ILE A 108 -3.62 -12.30 -4.27
N VAL A 109 -2.62 -11.96 -5.11
CA VAL A 109 -2.18 -12.81 -6.22
C VAL A 109 -1.60 -14.13 -5.68
N LEU A 110 -0.74 -14.06 -4.66
CA LEU A 110 -0.11 -15.23 -4.03
C LEU A 110 -1.15 -16.18 -3.45
N LEU A 111 -2.11 -15.67 -2.67
CA LEU A 111 -3.16 -16.48 -2.06
C LEU A 111 -4.11 -17.09 -3.11
N LYS A 112 -4.31 -16.38 -4.24
CA LYS A 112 -5.07 -16.93 -5.38
C LYS A 112 -4.34 -18.09 -6.03
N LEU A 113 -3.04 -17.98 -6.25
CA LEU A 113 -2.20 -19.06 -6.80
C LEU A 113 -2.12 -20.28 -5.87
N ALA A 114 -2.12 -20.04 -4.55
CA ALA A 114 -2.11 -21.06 -3.51
C ALA A 114 -3.48 -21.69 -3.24
N ASP A 115 -4.55 -21.26 -3.92
CA ASP A 115 -5.95 -21.62 -3.65
C ASP A 115 -6.36 -21.45 -2.17
N LYS A 116 -5.94 -20.30 -1.61
CA LYS A 116 -6.17 -19.91 -0.20
C LYS A 116 -6.85 -18.54 -0.06
N GLN A 117 -7.70 -18.15 -1.02
CA GLN A 117 -8.37 -16.83 -1.02
C GLN A 117 -9.20 -16.58 0.25
N SER A 118 -9.76 -17.63 0.86
CA SER A 118 -10.50 -17.54 2.12
C SER A 118 -9.68 -16.99 3.29
N ARG A 119 -8.35 -17.03 3.19
CA ARG A 119 -7.42 -16.48 4.18
C ARG A 119 -7.00 -15.04 3.89
N ALA A 120 -7.41 -14.46 2.77
CA ALA A 120 -6.97 -13.13 2.35
C ALA A 120 -7.28 -12.06 3.40
N ILE A 121 -8.48 -12.03 3.96
CA ILE A 121 -8.87 -11.07 5.00
C ILE A 121 -7.91 -11.15 6.19
N TYR A 122 -7.64 -12.35 6.68
CA TYR A 122 -6.78 -12.57 7.83
C TYR A 122 -5.34 -12.10 7.56
N VAL A 123 -4.77 -12.51 6.43
CA VAL A 123 -3.38 -12.17 6.08
C VAL A 123 -3.24 -10.68 5.83
N VAL A 124 -4.13 -10.06 5.04
CA VAL A 124 -4.09 -8.62 4.75
C VAL A 124 -4.30 -7.79 6.03
N THR A 125 -5.15 -8.24 6.95
CA THR A 125 -5.29 -7.59 8.25
C THR A 125 -3.98 -7.61 9.03
N LEU A 126 -3.30 -8.75 9.09
CA LEU A 126 -1.99 -8.86 9.75
C LEU A 126 -0.91 -8.01 9.06
N GLU A 127 -0.90 -7.96 7.72
CA GLU A 127 0.01 -7.07 6.96
C GLU A 127 -0.25 -5.60 7.26
N THR A 128 -1.54 -5.21 7.35
CA THR A 128 -1.92 -3.84 7.69
C THR A 128 -1.44 -3.45 9.08
N ILE A 129 -1.63 -4.33 10.06
CA ILE A 129 -1.13 -4.13 11.42
C ILE A 129 0.40 -4.09 11.42
N ALA A 130 1.06 -5.00 10.69
CA ALA A 130 2.51 -5.09 10.59
C ALA A 130 3.12 -3.83 9.96
N ALA A 131 2.53 -3.31 8.88
CA ALA A 131 3.01 -2.09 8.24
C ALA A 131 2.91 -0.88 9.18
N ASN A 132 1.80 -0.75 9.91
CA ASN A 132 1.62 0.35 10.88
C ASN A 132 2.58 0.23 12.07
N LEU A 133 2.71 -0.96 12.66
CA LEU A 133 3.57 -1.18 13.82
C LEU A 133 5.06 -1.17 13.47
N GLY A 134 5.43 -1.64 12.28
CA GLY A 134 6.80 -1.56 11.77
C GLY A 134 7.21 -0.12 11.51
N SER A 135 6.36 0.63 10.83
CA SER A 135 6.64 2.03 10.46
C SER A 135 6.83 2.95 11.67
N MET A 136 6.27 2.59 12.84
CA MET A 136 6.46 3.42 14.04
C MET A 136 7.90 3.42 14.57
N LEU A 137 8.74 2.47 14.18
CA LEU A 137 10.12 2.37 14.67
C LEU A 137 11.03 3.46 14.11
N THR A 138 10.67 4.08 12.99
CA THR A 138 11.48 5.15 12.36
C THR A 138 10.72 6.47 12.29
N PRO A 139 11.40 7.62 12.42
CA PRO A 139 10.74 8.93 12.27
C PRO A 139 10.12 9.14 10.89
N ILE A 140 10.68 8.50 9.85
CA ILE A 140 10.24 8.63 8.46
C ILE A 140 9.16 7.61 8.07
N GLY A 141 8.90 6.59 8.89
CA GLY A 141 7.99 5.50 8.58
C GLY A 141 6.53 5.93 8.45
N ASN A 142 6.11 6.99 9.13
CA ASN A 142 4.80 7.60 8.97
C ASN A 142 4.80 9.09 9.35
N PRO A 143 3.81 9.87 8.87
CA PRO A 143 3.73 11.31 9.15
C PRO A 143 3.59 11.65 10.64
N GLN A 144 2.90 10.80 11.41
CA GLN A 144 2.67 11.00 12.84
C GLN A 144 3.99 10.94 13.61
N ASN A 145 4.86 10.00 13.30
CA ASN A 145 6.19 9.89 13.89
C ASN A 145 7.06 11.11 13.57
N LEU A 146 7.03 11.54 12.31
CA LEU A 146 7.78 12.72 11.87
C LEU A 146 7.33 13.97 12.62
N TYR A 147 6.02 14.11 12.84
CA TYR A 147 5.45 15.19 13.64
C TYR A 147 5.95 15.14 15.09
N LEU A 148 5.84 13.99 15.76
CA LEU A 148 6.30 13.82 17.14
C LEU A 148 7.80 14.07 17.27
N PHE A 149 8.59 13.50 16.36
CA PHE A 149 10.03 13.69 16.31
C PHE A 149 10.43 15.16 16.21
N SER A 150 9.73 15.92 15.37
CA SER A 150 9.96 17.36 15.15
C SER A 150 9.42 18.20 16.31
N ALA A 151 8.20 17.93 16.79
CA ALA A 151 7.53 18.72 17.83
C ALA A 151 8.26 18.66 19.17
N TYR A 152 8.86 17.50 19.50
CA TYR A 152 9.62 17.30 20.73
C TYR A 152 11.14 17.48 20.57
N ASN A 153 11.60 17.89 19.38
CA ASN A 153 13.03 18.05 19.06
C ASN A 153 13.87 16.83 19.50
N MET A 154 13.35 15.62 19.25
CA MET A 154 13.98 14.39 19.69
C MET A 154 15.24 14.08 18.87
N ASN A 155 16.26 13.49 19.53
CA ASN A 155 17.35 12.84 18.82
C ASN A 155 16.90 11.49 18.26
N ILE A 156 17.51 11.04 17.16
CA ILE A 156 17.21 9.72 16.56
C ILE A 156 17.41 8.60 17.59
N SER A 157 18.48 8.66 18.40
CA SER A 157 18.76 7.66 19.43
C SER A 157 17.67 7.59 20.50
N ASP A 158 17.16 8.74 20.95
CA ASP A 158 16.14 8.80 22.00
C ASP A 158 14.78 8.34 21.46
N PHE A 159 14.48 8.69 20.21
CA PHE A 159 13.29 8.20 19.51
C PHE A 159 13.31 6.66 19.42
N PHE A 160 14.43 6.08 18.93
CA PHE A 160 14.57 4.63 18.85
C PHE A 160 14.47 3.95 20.21
N LYS A 161 15.16 4.45 21.24
CA LYS A 161 15.09 3.88 22.60
C LYS A 161 13.68 3.87 23.15
N THR A 162 12.90 4.91 22.86
CA THR A 162 11.52 5.04 23.34
C THR A 162 10.59 4.06 22.62
N ILE A 163 10.72 3.92 21.31
CA ILE A 163 9.78 3.15 20.47
C ILE A 163 10.18 1.67 20.38
N LEU A 164 11.46 1.33 20.43
CA LEU A 164 11.97 -0.02 20.23
C LEU A 164 11.30 -1.09 21.09
N PRO A 165 11.05 -0.91 22.40
CA PRO A 165 10.37 -1.91 23.23
C PRO A 165 8.98 -2.25 22.69
N TYR A 166 8.21 -1.24 22.29
CA TYR A 166 6.87 -1.41 21.74
C TYR A 166 6.90 -2.11 20.38
N ALA A 167 7.86 -1.76 19.52
CA ALA A 167 8.04 -2.40 18.23
C ALA A 167 8.43 -3.89 18.38
N LEU A 168 9.28 -4.23 19.33
CA LEU A 168 9.67 -5.62 19.60
C LEU A 168 8.48 -6.44 20.15
N ILE A 169 7.72 -5.90 21.10
CA ILE A 169 6.52 -6.56 21.62
C ILE A 169 5.52 -6.78 20.47
N SER A 170 5.31 -5.77 19.65
CA SER A 170 4.42 -5.84 18.49
C SER A 170 4.88 -6.91 17.49
N LEU A 171 6.17 -6.98 17.22
CA LEU A 171 6.76 -7.99 16.32
C LEU A 171 6.51 -9.41 16.87
N VAL A 172 6.75 -9.63 18.18
CA VAL A 172 6.48 -10.94 18.82
C VAL A 172 5.01 -11.30 18.70
N MET A 173 4.09 -10.35 18.98
CA MET A 173 2.66 -10.58 18.86
C MET A 173 2.25 -10.93 17.42
N LEU A 174 2.79 -10.22 16.42
CA LEU A 174 2.55 -10.49 15.01
C LEU A 174 3.06 -11.87 14.59
N VAL A 175 4.25 -12.25 15.05
CA VAL A 175 4.78 -13.62 14.82
C VAL A 175 3.83 -14.65 15.43
N CYS A 176 3.42 -14.48 16.70
CA CYS A 176 2.46 -15.36 17.35
C CYS A 176 1.15 -15.46 16.57
N CYS A 177 0.56 -14.31 16.18
CA CYS A 177 -0.65 -14.29 15.36
C CYS A 177 -0.45 -15.02 14.02
N SER A 178 0.69 -14.83 13.35
CA SER A 178 0.98 -15.50 12.09
C SER A 178 1.03 -17.03 12.24
N LEU A 179 1.42 -17.55 13.40
CA LEU A 179 1.41 -18.98 13.69
C LEU A 179 0.00 -19.58 13.77
N PHE A 180 -1.03 -18.78 14.01
CA PHE A 180 -2.43 -19.23 14.02
C PHE A 180 -3.05 -19.30 12.62
N SER A 181 -2.35 -18.91 11.56
CA SER A 181 -2.88 -18.97 10.18
C SER A 181 -3.07 -20.40 9.65
N GLY A 182 -2.69 -21.42 10.41
CA GLY A 182 -2.91 -22.83 10.08
C GLY A 182 -1.70 -23.49 9.42
N LYS A 183 -1.53 -24.79 9.66
CA LYS A 183 -0.46 -25.62 9.07
C LYS A 183 -0.84 -26.23 7.71
N SER A 184 -1.95 -25.79 7.09
CA SER A 184 -2.37 -26.38 5.83
C SER A 184 -1.23 -26.31 4.81
N PRO A 185 -0.89 -27.45 4.18
CA PRO A 185 0.13 -27.44 3.13
C PRO A 185 -0.39 -26.61 1.96
N ILE A 186 0.51 -25.91 1.31
CA ILE A 186 0.26 -25.24 0.06
C ILE A 186 0.81 -26.14 -1.02
N VAL A 187 -0.09 -26.68 -1.84
CA VAL A 187 0.27 -27.40 -3.05
C VAL A 187 0.13 -26.42 -4.19
N TYR A 188 1.24 -25.93 -4.67
CA TYR A 188 1.26 -25.13 -5.87
C TYR A 188 1.50 -26.04 -7.08
N ASN A 189 0.48 -26.20 -7.92
CA ASN A 189 0.66 -26.86 -9.20
C ASN A 189 1.23 -25.83 -10.19
N GLU A 190 2.46 -26.07 -10.61
CA GLU A 190 3.14 -25.28 -11.64
C GLU A 190 2.38 -25.35 -12.99
N ASN A 191 1.29 -24.62 -13.10
CA ASN A 191 0.77 -24.31 -14.44
C ASN A 191 1.71 -23.27 -15.06
N ARG A 192 2.72 -23.74 -15.79
CA ARG A 192 3.60 -22.93 -16.60
C ARG A 192 2.80 -22.32 -17.77
N GLU A 193 1.96 -21.36 -17.47
CA GLU A 193 1.65 -20.38 -18.51
C GLU A 193 2.95 -19.65 -18.81
N GLU A 194 3.47 -19.83 -20.02
CA GLU A 194 4.59 -19.05 -20.52
C GLU A 194 4.20 -17.57 -20.48
N LEU A 195 4.57 -16.90 -19.42
CA LEU A 195 4.42 -15.46 -19.29
C LEU A 195 5.40 -14.83 -20.26
N ASN A 196 4.87 -14.33 -21.36
CA ASN A 196 5.65 -13.59 -22.36
C ASN A 196 6.05 -12.24 -21.73
N PHE A 197 7.19 -12.23 -21.02
CA PHE A 197 7.69 -11.04 -20.35
C PHE A 197 8.30 -10.08 -21.36
N ASP A 198 7.70 -8.92 -21.52
CA ASP A 198 8.42 -7.79 -22.11
C ASP A 198 9.43 -7.26 -21.08
N LYS A 199 10.66 -7.83 -21.12
CA LYS A 199 11.75 -7.47 -20.21
C LYS A 199 12.04 -5.97 -20.22
N ARG A 200 11.86 -5.31 -21.37
CA ARG A 200 12.09 -3.88 -21.52
C ARG A 200 11.05 -3.08 -20.74
N LEU A 201 9.79 -3.46 -20.87
CA LEU A 201 8.70 -2.79 -20.18
C LEU A 201 8.79 -2.99 -18.65
N ILE A 202 9.16 -4.21 -18.21
CA ILE A 202 9.42 -4.49 -16.78
C ILE A 202 10.56 -3.62 -16.24
N ALA A 203 11.69 -3.52 -16.95
CA ALA A 203 12.81 -2.68 -16.53
C ALA A 203 12.41 -1.20 -16.41
N MET A 204 11.57 -0.72 -17.34
CA MET A 204 11.03 0.65 -17.26
C MET A 204 10.14 0.85 -16.03
N TYR A 205 9.26 -0.10 -15.70
CA TYR A 205 8.43 -0.02 -14.49
C TYR A 205 9.26 -0.12 -13.20
N ILE A 206 10.34 -0.92 -13.18
CA ILE A 206 11.30 -0.95 -12.05
C ILE A 206 11.96 0.42 -11.89
N ALA A 207 12.38 1.05 -12.98
CA ALA A 207 12.94 2.41 -12.94
C ALA A 207 11.91 3.44 -12.42
N LEU A 208 10.66 3.37 -12.87
CA LEU A 208 9.58 4.22 -12.36
C LEU A 208 9.34 4.01 -10.87
N PHE A 209 9.38 2.76 -10.40
CA PHE A 209 9.26 2.46 -8.97
C PHE A 209 10.41 3.06 -8.15
N ALA A 210 11.65 2.94 -8.65
CA ALA A 210 12.80 3.57 -8.00
C ALA A 210 12.66 5.10 -7.93
N ILE A 211 12.21 5.75 -9.02
CA ILE A 211 11.93 7.18 -9.06
C ILE A 211 10.81 7.54 -8.05
N ALA A 212 9.77 6.72 -7.95
CA ALA A 212 8.70 6.92 -6.99
C ALA A 212 9.23 6.86 -5.54
N LEU A 213 10.10 5.90 -5.20
CA LEU A 213 10.73 5.83 -3.90
C LEU A 213 11.59 7.06 -3.60
N LEU A 214 12.37 7.57 -4.57
CA LEU A 214 13.12 8.81 -4.40
C LEU A 214 12.20 10.01 -4.10
N SER A 215 11.03 10.05 -4.70
CA SER A 215 10.04 11.08 -4.41
C SER A 215 9.38 10.92 -3.03
N VAL A 216 9.13 9.70 -2.57
CA VAL A 216 8.70 9.40 -1.20
C VAL A 216 9.71 9.91 -0.19
N PHE A 217 10.99 9.67 -0.41
CA PHE A 217 12.11 10.16 0.43
C PHE A 217 12.39 11.67 0.30
N ARG A 218 11.54 12.41 -0.44
CA ARG A 218 11.68 13.86 -0.69
C ARG A 218 12.96 14.28 -1.44
N VAL A 219 13.67 13.34 -2.04
CA VAL A 219 14.83 13.64 -2.90
C VAL A 219 14.38 14.22 -4.23
N LEU A 220 13.23 13.74 -4.75
CA LEU A 220 12.65 14.20 -6.02
C LEU A 220 11.30 14.88 -5.77
N ASN A 221 11.01 15.95 -6.53
CA ASN A 221 9.71 16.60 -6.47
C ASN A 221 8.62 15.67 -7.02
N TYR A 222 7.50 15.56 -6.28
CA TYR A 222 6.37 14.71 -6.66
C TYR A 222 5.72 15.10 -8.01
N LEU A 223 5.78 16.38 -8.40
CA LEU A 223 5.28 16.85 -9.69
C LEU A 223 6.09 16.26 -10.85
N ILE A 224 7.41 16.14 -10.69
CA ILE A 224 8.28 15.51 -11.68
C ILE A 224 7.93 14.03 -11.80
N LEU A 225 7.78 13.32 -10.67
CA LEU A 225 7.34 11.92 -10.67
C LEU A 225 6.01 11.77 -11.40
N LEU A 226 5.01 12.59 -11.04
CA LEU A 226 3.67 12.55 -11.62
C LEU A 226 3.72 12.77 -13.15
N ALA A 227 4.47 13.77 -13.60
CA ALA A 227 4.65 14.05 -15.02
C ALA A 227 5.32 12.87 -15.75
N VAL A 228 6.40 12.32 -15.19
CA VAL A 228 7.11 11.17 -15.75
C VAL A 228 6.19 9.95 -15.87
N VAL A 229 5.43 9.63 -14.80
CA VAL A 229 4.51 8.48 -14.80
C VAL A 229 3.39 8.69 -15.83
N ILE A 230 2.77 9.87 -15.89
CA ILE A 230 1.70 10.17 -16.85
C ILE A 230 2.24 10.05 -18.28
N VAL A 231 3.35 10.70 -18.60
CA VAL A 231 3.97 10.66 -19.94
C VAL A 231 4.32 9.23 -20.32
N PHE A 232 4.98 8.50 -19.43
CA PHE A 232 5.32 7.10 -19.65
C PHE A 232 4.10 6.24 -20.00
N VAL A 233 3.06 6.31 -19.17
CA VAL A 233 1.85 5.50 -19.33
C VAL A 233 1.10 5.88 -20.62
N LEU A 234 1.02 7.16 -20.95
CA LEU A 234 0.36 7.62 -22.18
C LEU A 234 1.09 7.16 -23.44
N ILE A 235 2.41 7.02 -23.38
CA ILE A 235 3.22 6.60 -24.55
C ILE A 235 3.26 5.07 -24.65
N PHE A 236 3.56 4.38 -23.54
CA PHE A 236 3.92 2.96 -23.58
C PHE A 236 2.80 2.03 -23.12
N ASP A 237 1.91 2.45 -22.21
CA ASP A 237 0.91 1.56 -21.63
C ASP A 237 -0.39 2.23 -21.17
N ARG A 238 -1.13 2.83 -22.08
CA ARG A 238 -2.42 3.52 -21.77
C ARG A 238 -3.45 2.63 -21.05
N LYS A 239 -3.41 1.32 -21.30
CA LYS A 239 -4.38 0.37 -20.71
C LYS A 239 -4.18 0.15 -19.23
N VAL A 240 -3.03 0.50 -18.68
CA VAL A 240 -2.77 0.40 -17.23
C VAL A 240 -3.66 1.36 -16.45
N LEU A 241 -3.92 2.56 -16.97
CA LEU A 241 -4.79 3.54 -16.30
C LEU A 241 -6.19 2.98 -16.01
N LEU A 242 -6.70 2.08 -16.87
CA LEU A 242 -8.00 1.43 -16.65
C LEU A 242 -7.97 0.36 -15.55
N LYS A 243 -6.78 -0.05 -15.11
CA LYS A 243 -6.56 -1.07 -14.08
C LYS A 243 -6.16 -0.49 -12.72
N VAL A 244 -5.91 0.81 -12.66
CA VAL A 244 -5.64 1.52 -11.40
C VAL A 244 -6.92 1.59 -10.58
N ASP A 245 -6.83 1.22 -9.30
CA ASP A 245 -7.95 1.36 -8.37
C ASP A 245 -8.04 2.79 -7.83
N TYR A 246 -8.81 3.62 -8.53
CA TYR A 246 -9.03 5.02 -8.16
C TYR A 246 -9.83 5.20 -6.86
N SER A 247 -10.55 4.17 -6.41
CA SER A 247 -11.37 4.24 -5.19
C SER A 247 -10.51 4.62 -3.98
N PHE A 248 -9.32 4.04 -3.87
CA PHE A 248 -8.41 4.30 -2.76
C PHE A 248 -7.95 5.76 -2.69
N ALA A 249 -7.61 6.38 -3.82
CA ALA A 249 -7.20 7.78 -3.87
C ALA A 249 -8.34 8.73 -3.46
N VAL A 250 -9.58 8.39 -3.83
CA VAL A 250 -10.77 9.15 -3.45
C VAL A 250 -11.09 8.97 -1.96
N TYR A 251 -10.97 7.75 -1.42
CA TYR A 251 -11.13 7.49 0.01
C TYR A 251 -10.15 8.32 0.86
N PHE A 252 -8.89 8.30 0.49
CA PHE A 252 -7.86 9.02 1.22
C PHE A 252 -8.14 10.53 1.26
N HIS A 253 -8.57 11.09 0.13
CA HIS A 253 -8.88 12.51 0.03
C HIS A 253 -10.08 12.91 0.89
N ILE A 254 -11.19 12.18 0.82
CA ILE A 254 -12.41 12.48 1.59
C ILE A 254 -12.16 12.33 3.10
N SER A 255 -11.45 11.28 3.51
CA SER A 255 -11.11 11.05 4.92
C SER A 255 -10.24 12.17 5.50
N PHE A 256 -9.32 12.71 4.71
CA PHE A 256 -8.43 13.78 5.14
C PHE A 256 -9.14 15.13 5.26
N CYS A 257 -10.14 15.41 4.41
CA CYS A 257 -10.97 16.61 4.52
C CYS A 257 -11.87 16.63 5.77
N ILE A 258 -12.18 15.48 6.36
CA ILE A 258 -13.03 15.38 7.57
C ILE A 258 -12.21 15.60 8.84
N HIS A 259 -10.90 15.31 8.84
CA HIS A 259 -10.06 15.29 10.04
C HIS A 259 -9.33 16.61 10.32
N ARG A 260 -9.47 17.63 9.46
CA ARG A 260 -8.93 19.00 9.67
C ARG A 260 -10.05 20.03 9.76
#